data_ce4c488bf975475e0dee6a3e0e9f02e8
#
_entry.id   ce4c488bf975475e0dee6a3e0e9f02e8
#
_cell.length_a   1.000
_cell.length_b   1.000
_cell.length_c   1.000
_cell.angle_alpha   90.00
_cell.angle_beta   90.00
_cell.angle_gamma   90.00
#
_symmetry.space_group_name_H-M   'P 1'
#
loop_
_entity.id
_entity.type
_entity.pdbx_description
1 polymer ?
#
loop_
_entity_poly.entity_id
_entity_poly.type
_entity_poly.pdbx_seq_one_letter_code
_entity_poly.pdbx_strand_id
1 'polypeptide(L)'
;VQPHASVLQPEPLGTGNAVRVALAALDGFTGDVLVLFGADPLVRPETLKCLLAARQGPDVPAIAVLGFRPEDPSLYGRLVVAFDGALEAVVEARDATPEQTKIGLCNGGGMAFDGKRIKELIAAIGNDNARNEFYLTDVVAIARDRGWACAYVETDADELIGVNSRADLAHASADELAR
;
A
#
# COMPACT_ATOMS: atom_id res chain seq x y z
N VAL A 1 4.90 10.43 18.75
CA VAL A 1 3.74 10.54 17.85
C VAL A 1 2.93 11.81 18.11
N GLN A 2 3.05 12.43 19.29
CA GLN A 2 2.43 13.74 19.53
C GLN A 2 3.04 14.83 18.62
N PRO A 3 2.25 15.75 18.04
CA PRO A 3 0.88 16.14 18.42
C PRO A 3 -0.25 15.36 17.70
N HIS A 4 0.04 14.30 16.96
CA HIS A 4 -0.93 13.58 16.14
C HIS A 4 -1.73 12.56 16.95
N ALA A 5 -2.95 12.28 16.52
CA ALA A 5 -3.77 11.22 17.11
C ALA A 5 -3.08 9.86 16.94
N SER A 6 -3.20 9.02 17.95
CA SER A 6 -2.68 7.65 17.94
C SER A 6 -3.77 6.68 18.36
N VAL A 7 -3.79 5.52 17.71
CA VAL A 7 -4.72 4.42 18.02
C VAL A 7 -3.88 3.17 18.25
N LEU A 8 -4.15 2.46 19.35
CA LEU A 8 -3.48 1.22 19.68
C LEU A 8 -4.13 0.06 18.91
N GLN A 9 -3.33 -0.70 18.16
CA GLN A 9 -3.72 -2.00 17.65
C GLN A 9 -3.43 -3.05 18.74
N PRO A 10 -4.44 -3.66 19.37
CA PRO A 10 -4.22 -4.54 20.52
C PRO A 10 -3.52 -5.84 20.15
N GLU A 11 -3.81 -6.37 18.95
CA GLU A 11 -3.27 -7.61 18.44
C GLU A 11 -2.71 -7.39 17.03
N PRO A 12 -1.48 -7.87 16.72
CA PRO A 12 -0.83 -7.67 15.42
C PRO A 12 -1.39 -8.64 14.36
N LEU A 13 -2.64 -8.49 13.98
CA LEU A 13 -3.37 -9.36 13.06
C LEU A 13 -3.19 -8.97 11.57
N GLY A 14 -2.17 -8.20 11.24
CA GLY A 14 -1.85 -7.77 9.87
C GLY A 14 -2.17 -6.31 9.59
N THR A 15 -1.73 -5.85 8.40
CA THR A 15 -1.80 -4.45 7.96
C THR A 15 -3.24 -3.96 7.72
N GLY A 16 -4.11 -4.82 7.20
CA GLY A 16 -5.54 -4.52 7.04
C GLY A 16 -6.24 -4.34 8.39
N ASN A 17 -5.87 -5.15 9.40
CA ASN A 17 -6.39 -4.98 10.76
C ASN A 17 -5.92 -3.66 11.39
N ALA A 18 -4.68 -3.23 11.17
CA ALA A 18 -4.18 -1.94 11.64
C ALA A 18 -5.00 -0.79 11.08
N VAL A 19 -5.29 -0.80 9.78
CA VAL A 19 -6.14 0.21 9.13
C VAL A 19 -7.57 0.13 9.67
N ARG A 20 -8.13 -1.06 9.86
CA ARG A 20 -9.48 -1.26 10.45
C ARG A 20 -9.61 -0.57 11.81
N VAL A 21 -8.63 -0.74 12.67
CA VAL A 21 -8.60 -0.10 14.00
C VAL A 21 -8.46 1.42 13.87
N ALA A 22 -7.60 1.91 12.98
CA ALA A 22 -7.39 3.34 12.76
C ALA A 22 -8.63 4.05 12.18
N LEU A 23 -9.44 3.37 11.36
CA LEU A 23 -10.64 3.95 10.75
C LEU A 23 -11.71 4.40 11.76
N ALA A 24 -11.67 3.89 12.98
CA ALA A 24 -12.54 4.39 14.05
C ALA A 24 -12.27 5.85 14.39
N ALA A 25 -11.03 6.33 14.23
CA ALA A 25 -10.67 7.74 14.45
C ALA A 25 -11.03 8.65 13.24
N LEU A 26 -11.48 8.07 12.11
CA LEU A 26 -11.87 8.78 10.88
C LEU A 26 -13.38 8.69 10.63
N ASP A 27 -14.19 8.58 11.69
CA ASP A 27 -15.64 8.46 11.52
C ASP A 27 -16.23 9.71 10.86
N GLY A 28 -17.07 9.47 9.83
CA GLY A 28 -17.67 10.55 9.02
C GLY A 28 -16.71 11.21 8.01
N PHE A 29 -15.43 10.84 7.94
CA PHE A 29 -14.51 11.36 6.94
C PHE A 29 -14.78 10.75 5.56
N THR A 30 -14.90 11.59 4.53
CA THR A 30 -15.24 11.19 3.14
C THR A 30 -14.21 11.65 2.10
N GLY A 31 -13.16 12.33 2.53
CA GLY A 31 -12.03 12.72 1.67
C GLY A 31 -11.11 11.53 1.37
N ASP A 32 -10.03 11.79 0.64
CA ASP A 32 -9.02 10.76 0.37
C ASP A 32 -8.23 10.40 1.62
N VAL A 33 -7.99 9.11 1.82
CA VAL A 33 -7.21 8.58 2.94
C VAL A 33 -5.92 8.00 2.40
N LEU A 34 -4.79 8.55 2.84
CA LEU A 34 -3.46 7.97 2.61
C LEU A 34 -3.11 7.00 3.73
N VAL A 35 -2.71 5.80 3.37
CA VAL A 35 -2.14 4.80 4.26
C VAL A 35 -0.68 4.63 3.89
N LEU A 36 0.22 4.87 4.84
CA LEU A 36 1.67 4.78 4.65
C LEU A 36 2.26 3.92 5.75
N PHE A 37 3.38 3.27 5.46
CA PHE A 37 4.13 2.54 6.47
C PHE A 37 5.14 3.47 7.16
N GLY A 38 5.20 3.41 8.47
CA GLY A 38 6.17 4.18 9.26
C GLY A 38 7.62 3.73 9.05
N ALA A 39 7.83 2.61 8.34
CA ALA A 39 9.14 2.10 7.98
C ALA A 39 9.73 2.72 6.69
N ASP A 40 8.94 3.52 5.95
CA ASP A 40 9.33 4.10 4.65
C ASP A 40 9.55 5.63 4.77
N PRO A 41 10.64 6.08 5.42
CA PRO A 41 10.85 7.50 5.74
C PRO A 41 11.23 8.36 4.52
N LEU A 42 11.63 7.75 3.41
CA LEU A 42 12.19 8.44 2.24
C LEU A 42 11.13 8.79 1.17
N VAL A 43 9.88 8.43 1.37
CA VAL A 43 8.79 8.75 0.44
C VAL A 43 8.61 10.26 0.33
N ARG A 44 8.72 10.79 -0.90
CA ARG A 44 8.67 12.23 -1.16
C ARG A 44 7.23 12.77 -1.18
N PRO A 45 7.01 14.04 -0.78
CA PRO A 45 5.71 14.67 -0.89
C PRO A 45 5.15 14.69 -2.33
N GLU A 46 6.02 14.79 -3.33
CA GLU A 46 5.66 14.77 -4.75
C GLU A 46 5.06 13.42 -5.15
N THR A 47 5.65 12.32 -4.69
CA THR A 47 5.17 10.96 -4.88
C THR A 47 3.79 10.77 -4.27
N LEU A 48 3.57 11.30 -3.06
CA LEU A 48 2.24 11.27 -2.41
C LEU A 48 1.21 12.10 -3.18
N LYS A 49 1.60 13.24 -3.75
CA LYS A 49 0.71 14.03 -4.63
C LYS A 49 0.36 13.26 -5.91
N CYS A 50 1.33 12.57 -6.52
CA CYS A 50 1.07 11.72 -7.69
C CYS A 50 0.11 10.57 -7.34
N LEU A 51 0.29 9.95 -6.18
CA LEU A 51 -0.58 8.88 -5.68
C LEU A 51 -2.03 9.37 -5.50
N LEU A 52 -2.21 10.54 -4.87
CA LEU A 52 -3.52 11.17 -4.73
C LEU A 52 -4.12 11.56 -6.09
N ALA A 53 -3.33 12.12 -7.01
CA ALA A 53 -3.78 12.45 -8.34
C ALA A 53 -4.25 11.23 -9.13
N ALA A 54 -3.54 10.10 -9.02
CA ALA A 54 -3.94 8.82 -9.63
C ALA A 54 -5.27 8.32 -9.05
N ARG A 55 -5.48 8.41 -7.73
CA ARG A 55 -6.76 8.08 -7.09
C ARG A 55 -7.91 8.98 -7.58
N GLN A 56 -7.62 10.25 -7.91
CA GLN A 56 -8.57 11.23 -8.40
C GLN A 56 -8.68 11.25 -9.94
N GLY A 57 -8.06 10.29 -10.61
CA GLY A 57 -8.06 10.19 -12.07
C GLY A 57 -9.45 10.01 -12.69
N PRO A 58 -9.53 9.99 -14.03
CA PRO A 58 -10.80 10.03 -14.77
C PRO A 58 -11.75 8.87 -14.46
N ASP A 59 -11.20 7.70 -14.13
CA ASP A 59 -12.00 6.51 -13.78
C ASP A 59 -12.42 6.48 -12.31
N VAL A 60 -12.08 7.53 -11.56
CA VAL A 60 -12.34 7.67 -10.11
C VAL A 60 -12.00 6.36 -9.36
N PRO A 61 -10.75 5.89 -9.43
CA PRO A 61 -10.36 4.64 -8.79
C PRO A 61 -10.73 4.60 -7.31
N ALA A 62 -11.15 3.45 -6.82
CA ALA A 62 -11.40 3.26 -5.39
C ALA A 62 -10.09 3.30 -4.58
N ILE A 63 -9.01 2.87 -5.23
CA ILE A 63 -7.68 2.73 -4.64
C ILE A 63 -6.64 3.12 -5.69
N ALA A 64 -5.58 3.82 -5.25
CA ALA A 64 -4.32 3.91 -5.97
C ALA A 64 -3.20 3.34 -5.09
N VAL A 65 -2.31 2.54 -5.66
CA VAL A 65 -1.23 1.83 -4.97
C VAL A 65 0.12 2.37 -5.44
N LEU A 66 1.04 2.55 -4.50
CA LEU A 66 2.42 2.91 -4.80
C LEU A 66 3.18 1.66 -5.20
N GLY A 67 3.75 1.67 -6.40
CA GLY A 67 4.56 0.60 -6.95
C GLY A 67 5.99 1.04 -7.21
N PHE A 68 6.90 0.08 -7.33
CA PHE A 68 8.31 0.31 -7.67
C PHE A 68 8.95 -0.94 -8.26
N ARG A 69 10.16 -0.77 -8.81
CA ARG A 69 10.96 -1.89 -9.34
C ARG A 69 12.27 -2.02 -8.59
N PRO A 70 12.32 -2.85 -7.53
CA PRO A 70 13.57 -3.14 -6.83
C PRO A 70 14.53 -3.94 -7.71
N GLU A 71 15.82 -3.89 -7.39
CA GLU A 71 16.85 -4.75 -7.99
C GLU A 71 16.56 -6.24 -7.70
N ASP A 72 16.19 -6.55 -6.46
CA ASP A 72 15.70 -7.89 -6.04
C ASP A 72 14.24 -7.82 -5.58
N PRO A 73 13.29 -8.33 -6.38
CA PRO A 73 11.88 -8.33 -6.04
C PRO A 73 11.47 -9.43 -5.05
N SER A 74 12.33 -10.35 -4.68
CA SER A 74 11.98 -11.63 -4.02
C SER A 74 11.13 -11.50 -2.75
N LEU A 75 11.29 -10.42 -1.99
CA LEU A 75 10.63 -10.20 -0.69
C LEU A 75 9.36 -9.35 -0.77
N TYR A 76 9.08 -8.74 -1.92
CA TYR A 76 7.99 -7.77 -2.07
C TYR A 76 6.74 -8.42 -2.67
N GLY A 77 5.56 -7.92 -2.31
CA GLY A 77 4.32 -8.22 -3.03
C GLY A 77 4.38 -7.75 -4.48
N ARG A 78 3.63 -8.40 -5.37
CA ARG A 78 3.61 -8.10 -6.81
C ARG A 78 2.35 -7.34 -7.19
N LEU A 79 2.48 -6.27 -7.97
CA LEU A 79 1.35 -5.63 -8.61
C LEU A 79 1.00 -6.41 -9.90
N VAL A 80 -0.17 -7.01 -9.90
CA VAL A 80 -0.71 -7.69 -11.08
C VAL A 80 -1.49 -6.66 -11.90
N VAL A 81 -0.97 -6.36 -13.09
CA VAL A 81 -1.52 -5.35 -13.98
C VAL A 81 -2.04 -6.03 -15.25
N ALA A 82 -3.26 -5.72 -15.65
CA ALA A 82 -3.86 -6.20 -16.87
C ALA A 82 -3.21 -5.60 -18.12
N PHE A 83 -3.52 -6.16 -19.29
CA PHE A 83 -2.98 -5.68 -20.56
C PHE A 83 -3.38 -4.23 -20.90
N ASP A 84 -4.53 -3.78 -20.41
CA ASP A 84 -5.02 -2.40 -20.55
C ASP A 84 -4.43 -1.41 -19.54
N GLY A 85 -3.53 -1.88 -18.66
CA GLY A 85 -2.88 -1.06 -17.63
C GLY A 85 -3.66 -0.98 -16.31
N ALA A 86 -4.81 -1.63 -16.18
CA ALA A 86 -5.58 -1.63 -14.94
C ALA A 86 -4.88 -2.49 -13.85
N LEU A 87 -4.82 -1.99 -12.63
CA LEU A 87 -4.36 -2.77 -11.48
C LEU A 87 -5.45 -3.76 -11.08
N GLU A 88 -5.14 -5.07 -11.10
CA GLU A 88 -6.09 -6.14 -10.80
C GLU A 88 -5.92 -6.72 -9.40
N ALA A 89 -4.68 -6.88 -8.95
CA ALA A 89 -4.39 -7.44 -7.64
C ALA A 89 -3.02 -6.98 -7.13
N VAL A 90 -2.84 -7.09 -5.83
CA VAL A 90 -1.52 -7.10 -5.20
C VAL A 90 -1.37 -8.45 -4.51
N VAL A 91 -0.37 -9.23 -4.90
CA VAL A 91 -0.15 -10.58 -4.38
C VAL A 91 1.11 -10.59 -3.53
N GLU A 92 0.99 -10.99 -2.28
CA GLU A 92 2.13 -11.07 -1.37
C GLU A 92 3.16 -12.10 -1.85
N ALA A 93 4.46 -11.86 -1.58
CA ALA A 93 5.55 -12.70 -2.10
C ALA A 93 5.41 -14.19 -1.75
N ARG A 94 4.82 -14.51 -0.58
CA ARG A 94 4.64 -15.88 -0.09
C ARG A 94 3.46 -16.60 -0.70
N ASP A 95 2.49 -15.86 -1.22
CA ASP A 95 1.27 -16.37 -1.82
C ASP A 95 1.34 -16.33 -3.37
N ALA A 96 2.45 -15.79 -3.93
CA ALA A 96 2.65 -15.61 -5.35
C ALA A 96 2.91 -16.96 -6.07
N THR A 97 2.23 -17.17 -7.20
CA THR A 97 2.53 -18.29 -8.11
C THR A 97 3.91 -18.13 -8.77
N PRO A 98 4.50 -19.21 -9.35
CA PRO A 98 5.76 -19.12 -10.08
C PRO A 98 5.75 -18.10 -11.23
N GLU A 99 4.59 -17.86 -11.86
CA GLU A 99 4.41 -16.86 -12.89
C GLU A 99 4.40 -15.45 -12.28
N GLN A 100 3.69 -15.26 -11.18
CA GLN A 100 3.61 -13.97 -10.49
C GLN A 100 4.95 -13.56 -9.88
N THR A 101 5.78 -14.50 -9.43
CA THR A 101 7.13 -14.17 -8.92
C THR A 101 8.05 -13.54 -9.97
N LYS A 102 7.75 -13.68 -11.28
CA LYS A 102 8.49 -13.06 -12.38
C LYS A 102 8.11 -11.59 -12.62
N ILE A 103 7.03 -11.11 -12.01
CA ILE A 103 6.61 -9.72 -12.13
C ILE A 103 7.63 -8.86 -11.38
N GLY A 104 8.27 -7.92 -12.10
CA GLY A 104 9.25 -6.99 -11.52
C GLY A 104 8.61 -5.77 -10.84
N LEU A 105 7.33 -5.50 -11.09
CA LEU A 105 6.61 -4.39 -10.45
C LEU A 105 6.11 -4.83 -9.07
N CYS A 106 6.61 -4.19 -8.03
CA CYS A 106 6.40 -4.56 -6.65
C CYS A 106 5.54 -3.54 -5.90
N ASN A 107 4.89 -4.02 -4.84
CA ASN A 107 4.13 -3.18 -3.92
C ASN A 107 5.08 -2.34 -3.04
N GLY A 108 4.94 -1.02 -3.09
CA GLY A 108 5.68 -0.07 -2.28
C GLY A 108 5.00 0.30 -0.96
N GLY A 109 3.90 -0.38 -0.61
CA GLY A 109 3.23 -0.23 0.69
C GLY A 109 2.29 0.97 0.80
N GLY A 110 2.59 2.10 0.15
CA GLY A 110 1.74 3.28 0.18
C GLY A 110 0.44 3.10 -0.63
N MET A 111 -0.70 3.50 -0.08
CA MET A 111 -2.00 3.43 -0.75
C MET A 111 -2.83 4.69 -0.50
N ALA A 112 -3.55 5.15 -1.54
CA ALA A 112 -4.57 6.19 -1.43
C ALA A 112 -5.95 5.58 -1.68
N PHE A 113 -6.89 5.89 -0.80
CA PHE A 113 -8.26 5.35 -0.83
C PHE A 113 -9.30 6.46 -1.01
N ASP A 114 -10.39 6.13 -1.70
CA ASP A 114 -11.64 6.88 -1.57
C ASP A 114 -12.20 6.68 -0.16
N GLY A 115 -12.27 7.75 0.64
CA GLY A 115 -12.75 7.67 2.02
C GLY A 115 -14.21 7.21 2.16
N LYS A 116 -15.01 7.31 1.09
CA LYS A 116 -16.38 6.76 1.08
C LYS A 116 -16.39 5.23 0.98
N ARG A 117 -15.35 4.62 0.38
CA ARG A 117 -15.28 3.19 0.09
C ARG A 117 -14.34 2.41 1.03
N ILE A 118 -13.40 3.08 1.67
CA ILE A 118 -12.36 2.42 2.47
C ILE A 118 -12.92 1.52 3.57
N LYS A 119 -13.96 1.97 4.31
CA LYS A 119 -14.58 1.18 5.38
C LYS A 119 -15.12 -0.15 4.88
N GLU A 120 -15.79 -0.11 3.72
CA GLU A 120 -16.37 -1.30 3.09
C GLU A 120 -15.31 -2.26 2.58
N LEU A 121 -14.22 -1.74 1.98
CA LEU A 121 -13.10 -2.53 1.52
C LEU A 121 -12.38 -3.24 2.68
N ILE A 122 -12.03 -2.48 3.70
CA ILE A 122 -11.31 -3.01 4.88
C ILE A 122 -12.17 -4.03 5.66
N ALA A 123 -13.48 -3.86 5.71
CA ALA A 123 -14.39 -4.81 6.35
C ALA A 123 -14.46 -6.16 5.62
N ALA A 124 -14.20 -6.17 4.31
CA ALA A 124 -14.26 -7.36 3.47
C ALA A 124 -12.96 -8.18 3.44
N ILE A 125 -11.87 -7.66 4.00
CA ILE A 125 -10.59 -8.41 4.07
C ILE A 125 -10.76 -9.65 4.93
N GLY A 126 -10.40 -10.80 4.37
CA GLY A 126 -10.26 -12.08 5.08
C GLY A 126 -8.85 -12.30 5.62
N ASN A 127 -8.61 -13.49 6.16
CA ASN A 127 -7.29 -13.92 6.65
C ASN A 127 -6.91 -15.33 6.18
N ASP A 128 -7.55 -15.83 5.13
CA ASP A 128 -7.23 -17.13 4.52
C ASP A 128 -6.02 -16.97 3.57
N ASN A 129 -4.83 -16.89 4.15
CA ASN A 129 -3.55 -16.71 3.46
C ASN A 129 -2.41 -17.36 4.24
N ALA A 130 -1.19 -17.37 3.69
CA ALA A 130 -0.01 -18.04 4.25
C ALA A 130 0.36 -17.63 5.68
N ARG A 131 -0.10 -16.47 6.16
CA ARG A 131 0.18 -15.96 7.52
C ARG A 131 -1.03 -15.96 8.46
N ASN A 132 -2.23 -16.25 7.97
CA ASN A 132 -3.50 -16.04 8.67
C ASN A 132 -3.68 -14.59 9.17
N GLU A 133 -3.22 -13.62 8.39
CA GLU A 133 -3.27 -12.19 8.68
C GLU A 133 -4.25 -11.48 7.74
N PHE A 134 -4.82 -10.37 8.18
CA PHE A 134 -5.63 -9.49 7.34
C PHE A 134 -4.68 -8.62 6.49
N TYR A 135 -4.43 -9.03 5.25
CA TYR A 135 -3.56 -8.28 4.34
C TYR A 135 -4.27 -7.05 3.77
N LEU A 136 -3.67 -5.88 3.93
CA LEU A 136 -4.22 -4.66 3.32
C LEU A 136 -4.25 -4.75 1.79
N THR A 137 -3.32 -5.47 1.21
CA THR A 137 -3.18 -5.68 -0.24
C THR A 137 -4.39 -6.35 -0.89
N ASP A 138 -5.16 -7.15 -0.15
CA ASP A 138 -6.37 -7.82 -0.66
C ASP A 138 -7.46 -6.83 -1.10
N VAL A 139 -7.45 -5.60 -0.60
CA VAL A 139 -8.43 -4.56 -0.97
C VAL A 139 -8.50 -4.29 -2.47
N VAL A 140 -7.39 -4.51 -3.20
CA VAL A 140 -7.35 -4.30 -4.65
C VAL A 140 -8.21 -5.32 -5.36
N ALA A 141 -8.02 -6.61 -5.10
CA ALA A 141 -8.85 -7.68 -5.66
C ALA A 141 -10.32 -7.50 -5.26
N ILE A 142 -10.59 -7.19 -3.98
CA ILE A 142 -11.93 -6.91 -3.46
C ILE A 142 -12.60 -5.73 -4.21
N ALA A 143 -11.87 -4.66 -4.50
CA ALA A 143 -12.38 -3.52 -5.25
C ALA A 143 -12.69 -3.91 -6.71
N ARG A 144 -11.81 -4.68 -7.34
CA ARG A 144 -11.99 -5.19 -8.71
C ARG A 144 -13.21 -6.10 -8.82
N ASP A 145 -13.42 -7.01 -7.87
CA ASP A 145 -14.59 -7.89 -7.82
C ASP A 145 -15.91 -7.11 -7.72
N ARG A 146 -15.87 -5.90 -7.16
CA ARG A 146 -17.02 -4.97 -7.10
C ARG A 146 -17.16 -4.10 -8.35
N GLY A 147 -16.30 -4.27 -9.35
CA GLY A 147 -16.29 -3.45 -10.56
C GLY A 147 -15.72 -2.04 -10.36
N TRP A 148 -14.97 -1.81 -9.26
CA TRP A 148 -14.33 -0.53 -9.01
C TRP A 148 -12.95 -0.47 -9.66
N ALA A 149 -12.61 0.66 -10.25
CA ALA A 149 -11.28 0.88 -10.80
C ALA A 149 -10.23 0.94 -9.69
N CYS A 150 -9.05 0.41 -9.99
CA CYS A 150 -7.84 0.53 -9.19
C CYS A 150 -6.71 1.04 -10.07
N ALA A 151 -5.88 1.93 -9.52
CA ALA A 151 -4.74 2.51 -10.20
C ALA A 151 -3.44 2.22 -9.44
N TYR A 152 -2.30 2.46 -10.06
CA TYR A 152 -1.01 2.47 -9.41
C TYR A 152 -0.16 3.64 -9.91
N VAL A 153 0.84 4.00 -9.13
CA VAL A 153 1.89 4.97 -9.49
C VAL A 153 3.22 4.29 -9.26
N GLU A 154 4.10 4.31 -10.24
CA GLU A 154 5.47 3.81 -10.09
C GLU A 154 6.37 4.96 -9.65
N THR A 155 7.22 4.69 -8.63
CA THR A 155 8.23 5.63 -8.12
C THR A 155 9.61 4.99 -8.08
N ASP A 156 10.62 5.80 -7.81
CA ASP A 156 12.01 5.34 -7.67
C ASP A 156 12.16 4.41 -6.47
N ALA A 157 12.94 3.34 -6.64
CA ALA A 157 13.18 2.36 -5.58
C ALA A 157 13.82 2.99 -4.32
N ASP A 158 14.63 4.03 -4.50
CA ASP A 158 15.31 4.75 -3.41
C ASP A 158 14.35 5.45 -2.44
N GLU A 159 13.11 5.71 -2.85
CA GLU A 159 12.08 6.27 -1.97
C GLU A 159 11.44 5.21 -1.05
N LEU A 160 11.57 3.93 -1.42
CA LEU A 160 10.89 2.80 -0.77
C LEU A 160 11.87 1.85 -0.08
N ILE A 161 13.03 2.38 0.30
CA ILE A 161 13.98 1.67 1.17
C ILE A 161 13.39 1.63 2.58
N GLY A 162 12.81 0.49 2.93
CA GLY A 162 12.24 0.26 4.26
C GLY A 162 13.31 0.18 5.33
N VAL A 163 13.13 0.91 6.44
CA VAL A 163 14.04 0.90 7.59
C VAL A 163 13.57 -0.16 8.59
N ASN A 164 14.19 -1.33 8.54
CA ASN A 164 13.90 -2.46 9.43
C ASN A 164 15.07 -2.79 10.37
N SER A 165 16.26 -2.20 10.12
CA SER A 165 17.46 -2.40 10.91
C SER A 165 18.23 -1.09 11.12
N ARG A 166 19.24 -1.12 12.02
CA ARG A 166 20.14 0.03 12.20
C ARG A 166 21.01 0.29 10.96
N ALA A 167 21.28 -0.72 10.16
CA ALA A 167 22.01 -0.56 8.90
C ALA A 167 21.15 0.17 7.88
N ASP A 168 19.86 -0.20 7.75
CA ASP A 168 18.92 0.49 6.87
C ASP A 168 18.75 1.95 7.28
N LEU A 169 18.65 2.22 8.60
CA LEU A 169 18.56 3.58 9.11
C LEU A 169 19.81 4.41 8.75
N ALA A 170 20.99 3.85 8.84
CA ALA A 170 22.22 4.55 8.46
C ALA A 170 22.25 4.85 6.95
N HIS A 171 21.77 3.93 6.11
CA HIS A 171 21.62 4.13 4.66
C HIS A 171 20.62 5.24 4.35
N ALA A 172 19.43 5.15 4.90
CA ALA A 172 18.38 6.15 4.71
C ALA A 172 18.82 7.55 5.17
N SER A 173 19.57 7.63 6.29
CA SER A 173 20.11 8.90 6.79
C SER A 173 21.17 9.49 5.86
N ALA A 174 22.00 8.65 5.22
CA ALA A 174 22.99 9.11 4.26
C ALA A 174 22.33 9.65 2.98
N ASP A 175 21.29 8.99 2.50
CA ASP A 175 20.53 9.41 1.32
C ASP A 175 19.76 10.71 1.56
N GLU A 176 19.19 10.91 2.74
CA GLU A 176 18.54 12.17 3.12
C GLU A 176 19.52 13.36 3.17
N LEU A 177 20.75 13.11 3.66
CA LEU A 177 21.80 14.13 3.70
C LEU A 177 22.41 14.46 2.31
N ALA A 178 22.23 13.57 1.33
CA ALA A 178 22.74 13.76 -0.03
C ALA A 178 21.75 14.50 -0.95
N ARG A 179 20.51 14.73 -0.49
CA ARG A 179 19.44 15.44 -1.20
C ARG A 179 19.39 16.92 -0.85
#